data_01370680c4bfb7868fa822c86d071cf1
#
_entry.id   01370680c4bfb7868fa822c86d071cf1
#
_cell.length_a   1.000
_cell.length_b   1.000
_cell.length_c   1.000
_cell.angle_alpha   90.00
_cell.angle_beta   90.00
_cell.angle_gamma   90.00
#
_symmetry.space_group_name_H-M   'P 1'
#
loop_
_entity.id
_entity.type
_entity.pdbx_description
1 polymer ?
#
loop_
_entity_poly.entity_id
_entity_poly.type
_entity_poly.pdbx_seq_one_letter_code
_entity_poly.pdbx_strand_id
1 'polypeptide(L)'
;MNSRKKIIIIISVFISLLLGWYLFIKESDYCITFNATTATGTIYQGIQEWSKKQLTAENESYSTIEQRNFDFIKQKMTKGNQELEYTWELKSINDSTTTVSVGIKDLNHSFYNRLTALPFIPSKFKTEQIAKIKTFKVGLEDHIEDFKIKIDGDGKSEDTFVAYISLKSVLQEKAQKMIQSDGVITGYLQQNHIKIIGRPYVEVINWDLDKETLDYNYCFPIDKSTPYIKNQSVKFKSIPAIKGLKATYFGNFRTSDRAWFALLDFAKKHDYKLENKPLEHFLDNPFNGGNELEWKTEIIIPFAKK
;
A
#
# COMPACT_ATOMS: atom_id res chain seq x y z
N MET A 1 -45.72 -17.85 37.76
CA MET A 1 -44.67 -16.77 37.67
C MET A 1 -45.26 -15.64 36.83
N ASN A 2 -45.36 -14.43 37.40
CA ASN A 2 -45.99 -13.29 36.73
C ASN A 2 -45.28 -12.94 35.43
N SER A 3 -45.98 -12.58 34.38
CA SER A 3 -45.40 -12.27 33.03
C SER A 3 -44.23 -11.28 33.13
N ARG A 4 -44.32 -10.27 33.99
CA ARG A 4 -43.23 -9.30 34.23
C ARG A 4 -41.95 -9.95 34.79
N LYS A 5 -42.06 -10.96 35.68
CA LYS A 5 -40.90 -11.69 36.23
C LYS A 5 -40.23 -12.54 35.13
N LYS A 6 -40.99 -13.15 34.24
CA LYS A 6 -40.44 -13.90 33.10
C LYS A 6 -39.65 -12.99 32.15
N ILE A 7 -40.18 -11.80 31.83
CA ILE A 7 -39.51 -10.82 30.97
C ILE A 7 -38.20 -10.35 31.62
N ILE A 8 -38.20 -10.02 32.92
CA ILE A 8 -36.99 -9.59 33.63
C ILE A 8 -35.91 -10.69 33.60
N ILE A 9 -36.28 -11.96 33.81
CA ILE A 9 -35.34 -13.09 33.77
C ILE A 9 -34.74 -13.23 32.36
N ILE A 10 -35.57 -13.14 31.31
CA ILE A 10 -35.11 -13.23 29.92
C ILE A 10 -34.10 -12.10 29.61
N ILE A 11 -34.43 -10.89 30.00
CA ILE A 11 -33.53 -9.71 29.80
C ILE A 11 -32.20 -9.91 30.57
N SER A 12 -32.26 -10.37 31.83
CA SER A 12 -31.08 -10.61 32.66
C SER A 12 -30.17 -11.69 32.02
N VAL A 13 -30.73 -12.79 31.53
CA VAL A 13 -30.00 -13.86 30.85
C VAL A 13 -29.35 -13.32 29.55
N PHE A 14 -30.09 -12.53 28.77
CA PHE A 14 -29.59 -11.94 27.56
C PHE A 14 -28.41 -10.98 27.82
N ILE A 15 -28.54 -10.12 28.84
CA ILE A 15 -27.45 -9.20 29.27
C ILE A 15 -26.23 -10.03 29.73
N SER A 16 -26.45 -11.09 30.51
CA SER A 16 -25.33 -11.95 30.97
C SER A 16 -24.63 -12.63 29.85
N LEU A 17 -25.35 -13.10 28.81
CA LEU A 17 -24.76 -13.70 27.60
C LEU A 17 -23.98 -12.66 26.78
N LEU A 18 -24.50 -11.42 26.63
CA LEU A 18 -23.79 -10.34 25.96
C LEU A 18 -22.51 -9.94 26.71
N LEU A 19 -22.56 -9.83 28.04
CA LEU A 19 -21.38 -9.57 28.85
C LEU A 19 -20.35 -10.71 28.76
N GLY A 20 -20.82 -11.96 28.80
CA GLY A 20 -19.95 -13.12 28.63
C GLY A 20 -19.25 -13.12 27.27
N TRP A 21 -19.99 -12.84 26.20
CA TRP A 21 -19.42 -12.69 24.87
C TRP A 21 -18.41 -11.54 24.81
N TYR A 22 -18.75 -10.37 25.33
CA TYR A 22 -17.88 -9.19 25.34
C TYR A 22 -16.59 -9.43 26.12
N LEU A 23 -16.67 -10.06 27.30
CA LEU A 23 -15.51 -10.24 28.19
C LEU A 23 -14.59 -11.41 27.77
N PHE A 24 -15.13 -12.47 27.13
CA PHE A 24 -14.38 -13.71 26.94
C PHE A 24 -14.21 -14.09 25.46
N ILE A 25 -15.15 -13.72 24.57
CA ILE A 25 -15.17 -14.21 23.18
C ILE A 25 -14.73 -13.13 22.19
N LYS A 26 -15.08 -11.85 22.43
CA LYS A 26 -14.72 -10.76 21.55
C LYS A 26 -13.20 -10.76 21.26
N GLU A 27 -12.79 -10.64 20.00
CA GLU A 27 -11.39 -10.76 19.59
C GLU A 27 -10.51 -9.61 20.09
N SER A 28 -10.99 -8.36 20.04
CA SER A 28 -10.25 -7.17 20.44
C SER A 28 -10.79 -6.53 21.72
N ASP A 29 -9.88 -5.98 22.52
CA ASP A 29 -10.25 -5.26 23.76
C ASP A 29 -10.81 -3.88 23.43
N TYR A 30 -10.21 -3.23 22.41
CA TYR A 30 -10.63 -1.94 21.91
C TYR A 30 -10.56 -1.89 20.39
N CYS A 31 -11.46 -1.17 19.76
CA CYS A 31 -11.46 -0.95 18.31
C CYS A 31 -11.52 0.54 18.02
N ILE A 32 -10.67 1.00 17.11
CA ILE A 32 -10.62 2.37 16.61
C ILE A 32 -10.94 2.32 15.13
N THR A 33 -11.85 3.19 14.68
CA THR A 33 -12.23 3.30 13.28
C THR A 33 -12.06 4.72 12.79
N PHE A 34 -11.50 4.90 11.60
CA PHE A 34 -11.38 6.20 10.93
C PHE A 34 -11.45 6.01 9.41
N ASN A 35 -11.67 7.10 8.69
CA ASN A 35 -11.60 7.11 7.22
C ASN A 35 -10.33 7.79 6.74
N ALA A 36 -9.79 7.31 5.62
CA ALA A 36 -8.68 7.91 4.90
C ALA A 36 -9.03 8.06 3.41
N THR A 37 -8.60 9.17 2.81
CA THR A 37 -8.92 9.51 1.41
C THR A 37 -7.87 8.95 0.47
N THR A 38 -7.74 7.62 0.46
CA THR A 38 -6.80 6.89 -0.41
C THR A 38 -7.21 5.43 -0.57
N ALA A 39 -6.56 4.72 -1.50
CA ALA A 39 -6.75 3.30 -1.76
C ALA A 39 -6.23 2.43 -0.60
N THR A 40 -6.81 1.24 -0.43
CA THR A 40 -6.45 0.28 0.63
C THR A 40 -4.97 -0.07 0.63
N GLY A 41 -4.37 -0.28 -0.55
CA GLY A 41 -2.95 -0.63 -0.68
C GLY A 41 -1.99 0.46 -0.20
N THR A 42 -2.34 1.74 -0.38
CA THR A 42 -1.55 2.86 0.17
C THR A 42 -1.53 2.83 1.70
N ILE A 43 -2.68 2.57 2.33
CA ILE A 43 -2.77 2.47 3.80
C ILE A 43 -2.02 1.23 4.30
N TYR A 44 -2.16 0.11 3.60
CA TYR A 44 -1.47 -1.14 3.91
C TYR A 44 0.06 -0.96 3.94
N GLN A 45 0.63 -0.31 2.92
CA GLN A 45 2.05 0.04 2.88
C GLN A 45 2.43 1.01 4.02
N GLY A 46 1.58 2.00 4.28
CA GLY A 46 1.77 2.94 5.39
C GLY A 46 1.84 2.25 6.75
N ILE A 47 1.00 1.23 7.00
CA ILE A 47 1.04 0.42 8.23
C ILE A 47 2.36 -0.32 8.36
N GLN A 48 2.85 -0.93 7.28
CA GLN A 48 4.11 -1.66 7.29
C GLN A 48 5.31 -0.73 7.54
N GLU A 49 5.36 0.42 6.87
CA GLU A 49 6.41 1.42 7.05
C GLU A 49 6.38 2.02 8.46
N TRP A 50 5.20 2.33 8.97
CA TRP A 50 5.02 2.84 10.32
C TRP A 50 5.50 1.81 11.36
N SER A 51 5.13 0.54 11.21
CA SER A 51 5.54 -0.54 12.12
C SER A 51 7.06 -0.70 12.17
N LYS A 52 7.74 -0.60 11.01
CA LYS A 52 9.22 -0.64 10.95
C LYS A 52 9.87 0.55 11.66
N LYS A 53 9.30 1.75 11.52
CA LYS A 53 9.82 2.97 12.17
C LYS A 53 9.68 2.92 13.70
N GLN A 54 8.68 2.22 14.25
CA GLN A 54 8.46 2.13 15.70
C GLN A 54 9.63 1.43 16.44
N LEU A 55 10.38 0.55 15.78
CA LEU A 55 11.54 -0.11 16.39
C LEU A 55 12.60 0.91 16.85
N THR A 56 12.89 1.90 16.02
CA THR A 56 13.88 2.95 16.33
C THR A 56 13.31 4.09 17.16
N ALA A 57 12.05 4.46 16.95
CA ALA A 57 11.42 5.60 17.62
C ALA A 57 10.96 5.27 19.05
N GLU A 58 10.36 4.09 19.25
CA GLU A 58 9.68 3.71 20.49
C GLU A 58 10.20 2.42 21.12
N ASN A 59 11.22 1.79 20.54
CA ASN A 59 11.73 0.46 20.93
C ASN A 59 10.61 -0.61 20.92
N GLU A 60 9.74 -0.55 19.89
CA GLU A 60 8.64 -1.48 19.67
C GLU A 60 8.92 -2.35 18.46
N SER A 61 8.89 -3.67 18.65
CA SER A 61 9.04 -4.63 17.56
C SER A 61 7.67 -5.11 17.09
N TYR A 62 7.45 -5.06 15.79
CA TYR A 62 6.24 -5.57 15.14
C TYR A 62 6.58 -6.77 14.28
N SER A 63 5.84 -7.88 14.46
CA SER A 63 5.90 -9.07 13.60
C SER A 63 4.53 -9.32 12.99
N THR A 64 4.47 -9.52 11.67
CA THR A 64 3.23 -9.86 10.97
C THR A 64 2.87 -11.32 11.24
N ILE A 65 1.66 -11.57 11.73
CA ILE A 65 1.09 -12.90 11.99
C ILE A 65 0.31 -13.38 10.76
N GLU A 66 -0.51 -12.50 10.19
CA GLU A 66 -1.37 -12.76 9.05
C GLU A 66 -1.51 -11.51 8.19
N GLN A 67 -1.58 -11.70 6.88
CA GLN A 67 -1.86 -10.61 5.94
C GLN A 67 -2.65 -11.13 4.74
N ARG A 68 -3.44 -10.27 4.13
CA ARG A 68 -4.20 -10.55 2.90
C ARG A 68 -4.17 -9.32 2.00
N ASN A 69 -3.79 -9.51 0.77
CA ASN A 69 -3.85 -8.61 -0.41
C ASN A 69 -4.42 -7.20 -0.17
N PHE A 70 -3.71 -6.39 0.60
CA PHE A 70 -4.00 -4.97 0.86
C PHE A 70 -5.30 -4.66 1.60
N ASP A 71 -6.00 -5.66 2.18
CA ASP A 71 -7.23 -5.42 2.94
C ASP A 71 -7.17 -5.83 4.41
N PHE A 72 -6.12 -6.57 4.80
CA PHE A 72 -6.00 -7.08 6.17
C PHE A 72 -4.52 -7.25 6.59
N ILE A 73 -4.19 -6.80 7.81
CA ILE A 73 -2.92 -7.09 8.47
C ILE A 73 -3.17 -7.39 9.94
N LYS A 74 -2.60 -8.48 10.43
CA LYS A 74 -2.56 -8.82 11.84
C LYS A 74 -1.10 -8.85 12.30
N GLN A 75 -0.78 -8.05 13.30
CA GLN A 75 0.58 -7.87 13.79
C GLN A 75 0.64 -8.08 15.30
N LYS A 76 1.70 -8.72 15.77
CA LYS A 76 2.07 -8.75 17.19
C LYS A 76 3.11 -7.66 17.44
N MET A 77 2.84 -6.78 18.39
CA MET A 77 3.77 -5.78 18.89
C MET A 77 4.32 -6.24 20.24
N THR A 78 5.64 -6.09 20.42
CA THR A 78 6.32 -6.35 21.69
C THR A 78 7.13 -5.13 22.13
N LYS A 79 7.00 -4.74 23.41
CA LYS A 79 7.76 -3.66 24.05
C LYS A 79 8.08 -4.08 25.49
N GLY A 80 9.30 -4.55 25.74
CA GLY A 80 9.63 -5.17 27.02
C GLY A 80 8.74 -6.38 27.31
N ASN A 81 7.99 -6.34 28.40
CA ASN A 81 7.05 -7.40 28.78
C ASN A 81 5.62 -7.17 28.21
N GLN A 82 5.38 -6.06 27.53
CA GLN A 82 4.09 -5.78 26.93
C GLN A 82 3.96 -6.48 25.58
N GLU A 83 2.88 -7.20 25.37
CA GLU A 83 2.54 -7.85 24.12
C GLU A 83 1.13 -7.44 23.70
N LEU A 84 1.02 -6.77 22.54
CA LEU A 84 -0.24 -6.37 21.95
C LEU A 84 -0.42 -7.02 20.58
N GLU A 85 -1.65 -7.28 20.22
CA GLU A 85 -2.06 -7.70 18.89
C GLU A 85 -2.86 -6.56 18.23
N TYR A 86 -2.44 -6.15 17.04
CA TYR A 86 -3.15 -5.19 16.20
C TYR A 86 -3.73 -5.92 15.00
N THR A 87 -5.04 -5.77 14.82
CA THR A 87 -5.77 -6.30 13.66
C THR A 87 -6.29 -5.13 12.85
N TRP A 88 -5.71 -4.93 11.66
CA TRP A 88 -6.06 -3.87 10.73
C TRP A 88 -6.97 -4.43 9.64
N GLU A 89 -8.17 -3.88 9.51
CA GLU A 89 -9.10 -4.17 8.43
C GLU A 89 -9.32 -2.93 7.59
N LEU A 90 -9.10 -3.04 6.29
CA LEU A 90 -9.16 -1.97 5.31
C LEU A 90 -10.33 -2.23 4.37
N LYS A 91 -11.35 -1.39 4.43
CA LYS A 91 -12.54 -1.52 3.57
C LYS A 91 -12.70 -0.30 2.69
N SER A 92 -12.50 -0.46 1.39
CA SER A 92 -12.79 0.58 0.42
C SER A 92 -14.29 0.90 0.38
N ILE A 93 -14.67 2.18 0.57
CA ILE A 93 -16.07 2.64 0.53
C ILE A 93 -16.45 3.11 -0.87
N ASN A 94 -15.58 3.91 -1.47
CA ASN A 94 -15.71 4.48 -2.81
C ASN A 94 -14.34 4.59 -3.48
N ASP A 95 -14.26 5.19 -4.67
CA ASP A 95 -13.04 5.24 -5.48
C ASP A 95 -11.86 5.98 -4.81
N SER A 96 -12.13 6.74 -3.77
CA SER A 96 -11.12 7.57 -3.09
C SER A 96 -11.09 7.42 -1.57
N THR A 97 -11.98 6.64 -0.96
CA THR A 97 -12.11 6.59 0.50
C THR A 97 -12.09 5.16 1.01
N THR A 98 -11.27 4.93 2.03
CA THR A 98 -11.15 3.66 2.75
C THR A 98 -11.49 3.85 4.23
N THR A 99 -12.32 2.96 4.78
CA THR A 99 -12.48 2.82 6.24
C THR A 99 -11.38 1.91 6.77
N VAL A 100 -10.70 2.39 7.79
CA VAL A 100 -9.67 1.65 8.55
C VAL A 100 -10.24 1.30 9.90
N SER A 101 -10.32 0.01 10.21
CA SER A 101 -10.71 -0.49 11.54
C SER A 101 -9.50 -1.16 12.18
N VAL A 102 -9.15 -0.74 13.39
CA VAL A 102 -7.99 -1.23 14.13
C VAL A 102 -8.47 -1.90 15.41
N GLY A 103 -8.50 -3.21 15.44
CA GLY A 103 -8.71 -4.00 16.65
C GLY A 103 -7.42 -4.12 17.44
N ILE A 104 -7.46 -3.86 18.75
CA ILE A 104 -6.29 -3.91 19.63
C ILE A 104 -6.59 -4.84 20.79
N LYS A 105 -5.68 -5.79 21.05
CA LYS A 105 -5.78 -6.76 22.12
C LYS A 105 -4.48 -6.81 22.92
N ASP A 106 -4.57 -6.66 24.23
CA ASP A 106 -3.46 -6.91 25.14
C ASP A 106 -3.42 -8.41 25.47
N LEU A 107 -2.35 -9.09 25.09
CA LEU A 107 -2.27 -10.55 25.26
C LEU A 107 -2.11 -10.97 26.72
N ASN A 108 -1.63 -10.06 27.58
CA ASN A 108 -1.40 -10.32 29.00
C ASN A 108 -2.55 -9.84 29.91
N HIS A 109 -3.25 -8.75 29.53
CA HIS A 109 -4.24 -8.09 30.40
C HIS A 109 -5.59 -7.84 29.70
N SER A 110 -5.97 -8.64 28.72
CA SER A 110 -7.18 -8.45 27.89
C SER A 110 -8.45 -8.30 28.73
N PHE A 111 -8.67 -9.18 29.71
CA PHE A 111 -9.87 -9.12 30.56
C PHE A 111 -9.99 -7.79 31.31
N TYR A 112 -8.90 -7.33 31.93
CA TYR A 112 -8.87 -6.05 32.65
C TYR A 112 -9.11 -4.88 31.71
N ASN A 113 -8.47 -4.88 30.53
CA ASN A 113 -8.63 -3.83 29.55
C ASN A 113 -10.06 -3.77 28.99
N ARG A 114 -10.74 -4.90 28.80
CA ARG A 114 -12.16 -4.93 28.41
C ARG A 114 -13.09 -4.33 29.46
N LEU A 115 -12.85 -4.60 30.73
CA LEU A 115 -13.62 -3.97 31.81
C LEU A 115 -13.41 -2.46 31.85
N THR A 116 -12.18 -1.98 31.67
CA THR A 116 -11.85 -0.54 31.70
C THR A 116 -12.12 0.18 30.38
N ALA A 117 -12.32 -0.54 29.27
CA ALA A 117 -12.70 0.04 27.99
C ALA A 117 -14.18 0.42 27.89
N LEU A 118 -15.01 0.06 28.89
CA LEU A 118 -16.42 0.44 28.94
C LEU A 118 -16.59 1.96 28.91
N PRO A 119 -17.73 2.49 28.38
CA PRO A 119 -18.04 3.90 28.40
C PRO A 119 -17.97 4.46 29.84
N PHE A 120 -17.45 5.68 29.97
CA PHE A 120 -17.33 6.41 31.24
C PHE A 120 -16.26 5.92 32.24
N ILE A 121 -15.48 4.86 31.91
CA ILE A 121 -14.36 4.42 32.72
C ILE A 121 -13.06 4.99 32.15
N PRO A 122 -12.28 5.79 32.91
CA PRO A 122 -10.95 6.22 32.47
C PRO A 122 -10.02 5.01 32.29
N SER A 123 -9.43 4.87 31.11
CA SER A 123 -8.50 3.79 30.81
C SER A 123 -7.21 4.35 30.22
N LYS A 124 -6.09 4.15 30.92
CA LYS A 124 -4.75 4.51 30.43
C LYS A 124 -4.45 3.78 29.14
N PHE A 125 -4.72 2.47 29.07
CA PHE A 125 -4.57 1.66 27.87
C PHE A 125 -5.31 2.29 26.67
N LYS A 126 -6.60 2.59 26.82
CA LYS A 126 -7.42 3.21 25.77
C LYS A 126 -6.81 4.54 25.29
N THR A 127 -6.41 5.40 26.22
CA THR A 127 -5.83 6.72 25.90
C THR A 127 -4.55 6.60 25.12
N GLU A 128 -3.65 5.69 25.53
CA GLU A 128 -2.37 5.42 24.84
C GLU A 128 -2.60 4.87 23.44
N GLN A 129 -3.54 3.93 23.28
CA GLN A 129 -3.81 3.36 21.95
C GLN A 129 -4.45 4.37 21.01
N ILE A 130 -5.36 5.20 21.50
CA ILE A 130 -5.95 6.30 20.70
C ILE A 130 -4.85 7.27 20.25
N ALA A 131 -3.94 7.67 21.14
CA ALA A 131 -2.86 8.58 20.80
C ALA A 131 -1.95 7.96 19.73
N LYS A 132 -1.58 6.68 19.86
CA LYS A 132 -0.76 5.95 18.90
C LYS A 132 -1.40 5.87 17.50
N ILE A 133 -2.66 5.46 17.43
CA ILE A 133 -3.37 5.36 16.14
C ILE A 133 -3.61 6.75 15.53
N LYS A 134 -3.83 7.77 16.37
CA LYS A 134 -3.91 9.16 15.89
C LYS A 134 -2.61 9.61 15.25
N THR A 135 -1.45 9.28 15.83
CA THR A 135 -0.13 9.60 15.24
C THR A 135 0.05 8.90 13.89
N PHE A 136 -0.34 7.62 13.79
CA PHE A 136 -0.35 6.92 12.51
C PHE A 136 -1.25 7.63 11.48
N LYS A 137 -2.49 7.99 11.88
CA LYS A 137 -3.45 8.66 11.00
C LYS A 137 -2.90 9.99 10.48
N VAL A 138 -2.32 10.82 11.33
CA VAL A 138 -1.72 12.11 10.93
C VAL A 138 -0.59 11.88 9.93
N GLY A 139 0.34 10.97 10.21
CA GLY A 139 1.43 10.68 9.26
C GLY A 139 0.94 10.07 7.93
N LEU A 140 -0.19 9.36 7.93
CA LEU A 140 -0.84 8.89 6.71
C LEU A 140 -1.47 10.05 5.94
N GLU A 141 -2.15 10.97 6.62
CA GLU A 141 -2.75 12.18 6.02
C GLU A 141 -1.67 13.06 5.39
N ASP A 142 -0.57 13.33 6.10
CA ASP A 142 0.59 14.05 5.56
C ASP A 142 1.13 13.37 4.28
N HIS A 143 1.28 12.02 4.31
CA HIS A 143 1.75 11.28 3.14
C HIS A 143 0.78 11.36 1.94
N ILE A 144 -0.52 11.39 2.19
CA ILE A 144 -1.54 11.49 1.12
C ILE A 144 -1.50 12.87 0.45
N GLU A 145 -1.08 13.91 1.16
CA GLU A 145 -0.93 15.26 0.61
C GLU A 145 0.28 15.40 -0.33
N ASP A 146 1.26 14.48 -0.26
CA ASP A 146 2.47 14.48 -1.09
C ASP A 146 2.21 14.05 -2.54
N PHE A 147 1.01 13.59 -2.89
CA PHE A 147 0.68 13.15 -4.24
C PHE A 147 -0.80 13.32 -4.60
N LYS A 148 -1.09 13.25 -5.91
CA LYS A 148 -2.46 13.19 -6.45
C LYS A 148 -2.55 12.10 -7.48
N ILE A 149 -3.70 11.43 -7.55
CA ILE A 149 -3.98 10.38 -8.53
C ILE A 149 -5.27 10.74 -9.27
N LYS A 150 -5.20 10.72 -10.58
CA LYS A 150 -6.37 10.88 -11.46
C LYS A 150 -6.55 9.58 -12.24
N ILE A 151 -7.69 8.91 -12.06
CA ILE A 151 -8.08 7.78 -12.90
C ILE A 151 -8.54 8.34 -14.25
N ASP A 152 -7.89 7.92 -15.33
CA ASP A 152 -8.18 8.39 -16.68
C ASP A 152 -9.16 7.45 -17.43
N GLY A 153 -9.41 6.24 -16.89
CA GLY A 153 -10.24 5.23 -17.52
C GLY A 153 -9.49 4.35 -18.50
N ASP A 154 -10.21 3.80 -19.49
CA ASP A 154 -9.63 2.95 -20.52
C ASP A 154 -8.64 3.72 -21.39
N GLY A 155 -7.48 3.11 -21.63
CA GLY A 155 -6.44 3.76 -22.40
C GLY A 155 -5.52 2.77 -23.14
N LYS A 156 -4.56 3.35 -23.86
CA LYS A 156 -3.52 2.59 -24.58
C LYS A 156 -2.18 3.26 -24.40
N SER A 157 -1.11 2.47 -24.19
CA SER A 157 0.26 2.96 -24.25
C SER A 157 0.79 3.00 -25.70
N GLU A 158 1.94 3.60 -25.90
CA GLU A 158 2.63 3.60 -27.18
C GLU A 158 3.56 2.39 -27.34
N ASP A 159 3.80 1.95 -28.57
CA ASP A 159 4.88 0.99 -28.89
C ASP A 159 6.23 1.70 -28.79
N THR A 160 7.16 1.15 -28.02
CA THR A 160 8.42 1.82 -27.73
C THR A 160 9.59 0.83 -27.77
N PHE A 161 10.68 1.18 -28.47
CA PHE A 161 11.91 0.40 -28.42
C PHE A 161 12.82 0.94 -27.32
N VAL A 162 13.32 0.04 -26.45
CA VAL A 162 14.04 0.44 -25.23
C VAL A 162 15.32 -0.34 -25.01
N ALA A 163 16.29 0.34 -24.40
CA ALA A 163 17.36 -0.30 -23.64
C ALA A 163 16.84 -0.49 -22.19
N TYR A 164 17.15 -1.62 -21.55
CA TYR A 164 16.66 -1.90 -20.22
C TYR A 164 17.61 -2.73 -19.35
N ILE A 165 17.43 -2.61 -18.04
CA ILE A 165 18.02 -3.49 -17.03
C ILE A 165 16.89 -4.21 -16.29
N SER A 166 17.02 -5.54 -16.11
CA SER A 166 16.07 -6.32 -15.32
C SER A 166 16.42 -6.23 -13.84
N LEU A 167 15.45 -5.89 -13.03
CA LEU A 167 15.58 -5.69 -11.58
C LEU A 167 14.59 -6.57 -10.82
N LYS A 168 14.96 -6.90 -9.57
CA LYS A 168 14.09 -7.58 -8.61
C LYS A 168 14.15 -6.85 -7.27
N SER A 169 13.01 -6.67 -6.65
CA SER A 169 12.91 -6.06 -5.31
C SER A 169 11.59 -6.41 -4.64
N VAL A 170 11.46 -6.04 -3.37
CA VAL A 170 10.14 -5.80 -2.80
C VAL A 170 9.63 -4.44 -3.30
N LEU A 171 8.31 -4.21 -3.23
CA LEU A 171 7.70 -3.00 -3.76
C LEU A 171 8.30 -1.73 -3.15
N GLN A 172 8.56 -1.73 -1.84
CA GLN A 172 9.12 -0.58 -1.11
C GLN A 172 10.53 -0.19 -1.55
N GLU A 173 11.27 -1.12 -2.15
CA GLU A 173 12.66 -0.90 -2.63
C GLU A 173 12.72 -0.57 -4.13
N LYS A 174 11.58 -0.58 -4.86
CA LYS A 174 11.51 -0.34 -6.31
C LYS A 174 12.33 0.88 -6.73
N ALA A 175 12.01 2.03 -6.16
CA ALA A 175 12.66 3.29 -6.52
C ALA A 175 14.15 3.32 -6.16
N GLN A 176 14.54 2.76 -5.01
CA GLN A 176 15.94 2.68 -4.61
C GLN A 176 16.76 1.85 -5.61
N LYS A 177 16.25 0.69 -6.05
CA LYS A 177 16.91 -0.15 -7.05
C LYS A 177 17.01 0.54 -8.41
N MET A 178 15.98 1.30 -8.82
CA MET A 178 16.04 2.12 -10.03
C MET A 178 17.17 3.16 -9.96
N ILE A 179 17.24 3.94 -8.87
CA ILE A 179 18.26 4.97 -8.65
C ILE A 179 19.66 4.35 -8.68
N GLN A 180 19.88 3.21 -8.02
CA GLN A 180 21.16 2.50 -8.02
C GLN A 180 21.57 2.01 -9.41
N SER A 181 20.60 1.70 -10.26
CA SER A 181 20.85 1.15 -11.61
C SER A 181 20.92 2.21 -12.71
N ASP A 182 20.50 3.45 -12.42
CA ASP A 182 20.43 4.53 -13.39
C ASP A 182 21.80 4.80 -14.06
N GLY A 183 22.87 4.96 -13.27
CA GLY A 183 24.22 5.19 -13.77
C GLY A 183 24.79 4.03 -14.60
N VAL A 184 24.33 2.79 -14.36
CA VAL A 184 24.79 1.63 -15.15
C VAL A 184 24.20 1.68 -16.55
N ILE A 185 22.90 1.93 -16.70
CA ILE A 185 22.26 1.96 -18.02
C ILE A 185 22.62 3.23 -18.78
N THR A 186 22.56 4.40 -18.15
CA THR A 186 22.87 5.68 -18.79
C THR A 186 24.35 5.78 -19.17
N GLY A 187 25.27 5.29 -18.32
CA GLY A 187 26.69 5.20 -18.62
C GLY A 187 26.98 4.28 -19.80
N TYR A 188 26.34 3.10 -19.90
CA TYR A 188 26.45 2.23 -21.04
C TYR A 188 25.95 2.91 -22.33
N LEU A 189 24.80 3.56 -22.31
CA LEU A 189 24.25 4.25 -23.47
C LEU A 189 25.19 5.37 -23.95
N GLN A 190 25.73 6.16 -23.01
CA GLN A 190 26.68 7.22 -23.30
C GLN A 190 27.98 6.70 -23.92
N GLN A 191 28.60 5.65 -23.36
CA GLN A 191 29.83 5.04 -23.86
C GLN A 191 29.68 4.47 -25.27
N ASN A 192 28.48 4.00 -25.62
CA ASN A 192 28.19 3.43 -26.94
C ASN A 192 27.51 4.44 -27.89
N HIS A 193 27.50 5.73 -27.56
CA HIS A 193 26.90 6.81 -28.35
C HIS A 193 25.42 6.56 -28.71
N ILE A 194 24.66 5.85 -27.85
CA ILE A 194 23.25 5.57 -28.03
C ILE A 194 22.43 6.71 -27.42
N LYS A 195 21.66 7.42 -28.25
CA LYS A 195 20.86 8.56 -27.82
C LYS A 195 19.57 8.09 -27.16
N ILE A 196 19.31 8.57 -25.96
CA ILE A 196 18.01 8.47 -25.29
C ILE A 196 17.04 9.46 -25.98
N ILE A 197 15.89 8.97 -26.48
CA ILE A 197 14.92 9.78 -27.25
C ILE A 197 13.64 10.09 -26.51
N GLY A 198 13.48 9.61 -25.27
CA GLY A 198 12.28 9.80 -24.48
C GLY A 198 12.53 9.69 -22.98
N ARG A 199 11.47 9.68 -22.22
CA ARG A 199 11.49 9.54 -20.77
C ARG A 199 11.51 8.07 -20.35
N PRO A 200 12.07 7.74 -19.18
CA PRO A 200 12.18 6.34 -18.73
C PRO A 200 10.84 5.70 -18.39
N TYR A 201 10.85 4.37 -18.42
CA TYR A 201 9.72 3.50 -18.09
C TYR A 201 10.11 2.51 -16.99
N VAL A 202 9.12 2.10 -16.21
CA VAL A 202 9.15 0.84 -15.45
C VAL A 202 8.12 -0.10 -16.06
N GLU A 203 8.59 -1.23 -16.56
CA GLU A 203 7.74 -2.31 -17.05
C GLU A 203 7.74 -3.45 -16.04
N VAL A 204 6.65 -3.64 -15.33
CA VAL A 204 6.50 -4.75 -14.39
C VAL A 204 6.22 -6.04 -15.18
N ILE A 205 7.06 -7.02 -14.99
CA ILE A 205 6.95 -8.34 -15.64
C ILE A 205 6.13 -9.29 -14.79
N ASN A 206 6.35 -9.23 -13.46
CA ASN A 206 5.61 -10.00 -12.48
C ASN A 206 5.51 -9.21 -11.17
N TRP A 207 4.33 -9.17 -10.61
CA TRP A 207 4.06 -8.65 -9.28
C TRP A 207 3.34 -9.71 -8.46
N ASP A 208 4.07 -10.32 -7.52
CA ASP A 208 3.52 -11.24 -6.53
C ASP A 208 2.92 -10.39 -5.40
N LEU A 209 1.60 -10.32 -5.36
CA LEU A 209 0.86 -9.50 -4.39
C LEU A 209 1.01 -10.05 -2.96
N ASP A 210 1.14 -11.37 -2.79
CA ASP A 210 1.22 -11.99 -1.47
C ASP A 210 2.60 -11.75 -0.82
N LYS A 211 3.66 -11.79 -1.62
CA LYS A 211 5.04 -11.57 -1.17
C LYS A 211 5.49 -10.11 -1.36
N GLU A 212 4.68 -9.30 -2.02
CA GLU A 212 4.99 -7.92 -2.41
C GLU A 212 6.30 -7.80 -3.21
N THR A 213 6.67 -8.86 -3.97
CA THR A 213 7.88 -8.90 -4.77
C THR A 213 7.62 -8.54 -6.21
N LEU A 214 8.57 -7.83 -6.81
CA LEU A 214 8.55 -7.37 -8.19
C LEU A 214 9.70 -7.95 -8.99
N ASP A 215 9.39 -8.47 -10.20
CA ASP A 215 10.31 -8.58 -11.31
C ASP A 215 9.95 -7.49 -12.31
N TYR A 216 10.86 -6.58 -12.62
CA TYR A 216 10.58 -5.45 -13.50
C TYR A 216 11.79 -5.02 -14.30
N ASN A 217 11.57 -4.29 -15.38
CA ASN A 217 12.60 -3.69 -16.21
C ASN A 217 12.58 -2.18 -16.02
N TYR A 218 13.75 -1.59 -15.77
CA TYR A 218 13.96 -0.15 -15.85
C TYR A 218 14.49 0.18 -17.24
N CYS A 219 13.75 1.01 -17.99
CA CYS A 219 13.86 1.13 -19.43
C CYS A 219 14.07 2.57 -19.87
N PHE A 220 14.92 2.77 -20.90
CA PHE A 220 15.11 4.05 -21.57
C PHE A 220 14.77 3.92 -23.06
N PRO A 221 13.86 4.76 -23.59
CA PRO A 221 13.55 4.79 -25.02
C PRO A 221 14.77 5.19 -25.85
N ILE A 222 15.04 4.41 -26.88
CA ILE A 222 16.11 4.66 -27.85
C ILE A 222 15.59 4.43 -29.27
N ASP A 223 16.30 4.98 -30.26
CA ASP A 223 15.96 4.75 -31.65
C ASP A 223 16.22 3.28 -32.02
N LYS A 224 15.22 2.61 -32.58
CA LYS A 224 15.29 1.20 -33.01
C LYS A 224 16.35 0.94 -34.10
N SER A 225 16.68 1.95 -34.89
CA SER A 225 17.70 1.87 -35.95
C SER A 225 19.12 1.99 -35.42
N THR A 226 19.30 2.40 -34.13
CA THR A 226 20.66 2.56 -33.58
C THR A 226 21.35 1.22 -33.42
N PRO A 227 22.58 1.04 -33.96
CA PRO A 227 23.39 -0.15 -33.71
C PRO A 227 23.72 -0.24 -32.21
N TYR A 228 23.61 -1.44 -31.65
CA TYR A 228 23.96 -1.68 -30.24
C TYR A 228 24.76 -2.97 -30.08
N ILE A 229 25.68 -2.97 -29.12
CA ILE A 229 26.45 -4.14 -28.73
C ILE A 229 25.71 -4.84 -27.57
N LYS A 230 25.48 -6.13 -27.72
CA LYS A 230 24.90 -6.93 -26.64
C LYS A 230 25.79 -6.88 -25.39
N ASN A 231 25.20 -6.63 -24.25
CA ASN A 231 25.85 -6.61 -22.93
C ASN A 231 25.11 -7.57 -21.98
N GLN A 232 25.80 -8.05 -20.94
CA GLN A 232 25.18 -8.90 -19.93
C GLN A 232 24.17 -8.15 -19.08
N SER A 233 24.39 -6.86 -18.77
CA SER A 233 23.57 -6.05 -17.90
C SER A 233 22.51 -5.26 -18.66
N VAL A 234 22.86 -4.63 -19.80
CA VAL A 234 21.94 -3.82 -20.61
C VAL A 234 21.42 -4.62 -21.79
N LYS A 235 20.10 -4.74 -21.88
CA LYS A 235 19.38 -5.50 -22.92
C LYS A 235 18.49 -4.55 -23.72
N PHE A 236 17.96 -5.04 -24.84
CA PHE A 236 17.18 -4.27 -25.80
C PHE A 236 15.92 -5.03 -26.21
N LYS A 237 14.79 -4.33 -26.29
CA LYS A 237 13.52 -4.90 -26.77
C LYS A 237 12.53 -3.83 -27.20
N SER A 238 11.47 -4.23 -27.92
CA SER A 238 10.26 -3.46 -28.06
C SER A 238 9.32 -3.77 -26.89
N ILE A 239 8.73 -2.73 -26.30
CA ILE A 239 7.55 -2.82 -25.42
C ILE A 239 6.35 -2.54 -26.31
N PRO A 240 5.50 -3.54 -26.60
CA PRO A 240 4.34 -3.32 -27.48
C PRO A 240 3.32 -2.42 -26.78
N ALA A 241 2.56 -1.72 -27.57
CA ALA A 241 1.42 -0.94 -27.05
C ALA A 241 0.40 -1.85 -26.36
N ILE A 242 0.03 -1.52 -25.14
CA ILE A 242 -0.92 -2.27 -24.32
C ILE A 242 -2.21 -1.47 -24.11
N LYS A 243 -3.34 -2.17 -24.11
CA LYS A 243 -4.64 -1.62 -23.70
C LYS A 243 -4.89 -1.98 -22.23
N GLY A 244 -5.36 -1.02 -21.45
CA GLY A 244 -5.57 -1.24 -20.01
C GLY A 244 -6.27 -0.07 -19.35
N LEU A 245 -6.41 -0.17 -18.06
CA LEU A 245 -6.89 0.91 -17.20
C LEU A 245 -5.74 1.87 -16.91
N LYS A 246 -5.97 3.17 -17.15
CA LYS A 246 -4.95 4.22 -17.07
C LYS A 246 -5.21 5.19 -15.93
N ALA A 247 -4.12 5.65 -15.30
CA ALA A 247 -4.13 6.75 -14.35
C ALA A 247 -2.94 7.68 -14.57
N THR A 248 -3.10 8.94 -14.19
CA THR A 248 -2.03 9.91 -14.06
C THR A 248 -1.73 10.13 -12.58
N TYR A 249 -0.51 9.86 -12.19
CA TYR A 249 0.04 10.15 -10.87
C TYR A 249 0.78 11.50 -10.91
N PHE A 250 0.58 12.32 -9.88
CA PHE A 250 1.28 13.58 -9.67
C PHE A 250 2.00 13.49 -8.33
N GLY A 251 3.32 13.57 -8.31
CA GLY A 251 4.12 13.42 -7.11
C GLY A 251 5.50 12.86 -7.39
N ASN A 252 6.24 12.57 -6.33
CA ASN A 252 7.55 11.97 -6.45
C ASN A 252 7.45 10.53 -7.01
N PHE A 253 8.26 10.21 -8.03
CA PHE A 253 8.25 8.87 -8.66
C PHE A 253 8.53 7.71 -7.68
N ARG A 254 9.11 8.01 -6.51
CA ARG A 254 9.36 6.99 -5.46
C ARG A 254 8.09 6.36 -4.93
N THR A 255 6.98 7.06 -5.02
CA THR A 255 5.67 6.63 -4.53
C THR A 255 4.63 6.50 -5.65
N SER A 256 5.06 6.39 -6.91
CA SER A 256 4.17 6.23 -8.08
C SER A 256 3.32 4.95 -8.04
N ASP A 257 3.78 3.93 -7.34
CA ASP A 257 3.02 2.69 -7.06
C ASP A 257 1.70 2.94 -6.29
N ARG A 258 1.52 4.09 -5.66
CA ARG A 258 0.22 4.49 -5.06
C ARG A 258 -0.90 4.53 -6.11
N ALA A 259 -0.56 4.87 -7.35
CA ALA A 259 -1.51 4.82 -8.46
C ALA A 259 -1.88 3.37 -8.87
N TRP A 260 -0.99 2.39 -8.67
CA TRP A 260 -1.32 0.99 -8.92
C TRP A 260 -2.44 0.53 -7.98
N PHE A 261 -2.35 0.86 -6.69
CA PHE A 261 -3.39 0.54 -5.72
C PHE A 261 -4.72 1.23 -6.04
N ALA A 262 -4.66 2.49 -6.46
CA ALA A 262 -5.87 3.20 -6.88
C ALA A 262 -6.53 2.54 -8.10
N LEU A 263 -5.74 2.10 -9.10
CA LEU A 263 -6.24 1.38 -10.26
C LEU A 263 -6.82 0.00 -9.90
N LEU A 264 -6.18 -0.74 -8.96
CA LEU A 264 -6.71 -2.03 -8.49
C LEU A 264 -8.02 -1.86 -7.72
N ASP A 265 -8.13 -0.84 -6.84
CA ASP A 265 -9.36 -0.54 -6.11
C ASP A 265 -10.49 -0.13 -7.06
N PHE A 266 -10.19 0.73 -8.04
CA PHE A 266 -11.13 1.14 -9.07
C PHE A 266 -11.59 -0.06 -9.90
N ALA A 267 -10.66 -0.89 -10.35
CA ALA A 267 -10.96 -2.09 -11.13
C ALA A 267 -11.89 -3.05 -10.39
N LYS A 268 -11.63 -3.29 -9.10
CA LYS A 268 -12.45 -4.16 -8.24
C LYS A 268 -13.91 -3.66 -8.13
N LYS A 269 -14.11 -2.33 -8.08
CA LYS A 269 -15.44 -1.72 -7.94
C LYS A 269 -16.23 -1.65 -9.25
N HIS A 270 -15.52 -1.54 -10.36
CA HIS A 270 -16.11 -1.37 -11.69
C HIS A 270 -16.01 -2.65 -12.55
N ASP A 271 -15.75 -3.82 -11.91
CA ASP A 271 -15.69 -5.14 -12.54
C ASP A 271 -14.65 -5.27 -13.67
N TYR A 272 -13.60 -4.46 -13.66
CA TYR A 272 -12.46 -4.64 -14.55
C TYR A 272 -11.58 -5.80 -14.07
N LYS A 273 -11.10 -6.59 -15.01
CA LYS A 273 -10.08 -7.62 -14.74
C LYS A 273 -8.74 -7.16 -15.31
N LEU A 274 -7.76 -6.99 -14.41
CA LEU A 274 -6.43 -6.51 -14.75
C LEU A 274 -5.38 -7.62 -14.60
N GLU A 275 -4.30 -7.54 -15.39
CA GLU A 275 -3.07 -8.28 -15.13
C GLU A 275 -2.22 -7.49 -14.12
N ASN A 276 -1.52 -8.18 -13.20
CA ASN A 276 -0.64 -7.52 -12.23
C ASN A 276 0.71 -7.12 -12.88
N LYS A 277 0.64 -6.33 -13.96
CA LYS A 277 1.79 -5.90 -14.77
C LYS A 277 1.72 -4.42 -15.13
N PRO A 278 1.78 -3.53 -14.15
CA PRO A 278 1.79 -2.09 -14.42
C PRO A 278 2.94 -1.70 -15.37
N LEU A 279 2.66 -0.76 -16.27
CA LEU A 279 3.66 -0.01 -17.01
C LEU A 279 3.60 1.43 -16.53
N GLU A 280 4.72 1.96 -16.02
CA GLU A 280 4.87 3.36 -15.64
C GLU A 280 5.70 4.10 -16.69
N HIS A 281 5.26 5.29 -17.09
CA HIS A 281 5.99 6.20 -17.95
C HIS A 281 6.22 7.52 -17.19
N PHE A 282 7.46 7.81 -16.82
CA PHE A 282 7.82 9.02 -16.09
C PHE A 282 7.93 10.18 -17.07
N LEU A 283 7.04 11.19 -16.99
CA LEU A 283 7.02 12.30 -17.94
C LEU A 283 7.93 13.45 -17.51
N ASP A 284 8.16 13.59 -16.21
CA ASP A 284 8.99 14.62 -15.62
C ASP A 284 10.27 14.04 -15.00
N ASN A 285 11.30 14.88 -14.89
CA ASN A 285 12.57 14.51 -14.30
C ASN A 285 12.76 15.25 -12.97
N PRO A 286 12.82 14.54 -11.84
CA PRO A 286 13.06 15.14 -10.53
C PRO A 286 14.33 15.99 -10.44
N PHE A 287 15.36 15.68 -11.23
CA PHE A 287 16.61 16.44 -11.26
C PHE A 287 16.45 17.86 -11.85
N ASN A 288 15.34 18.15 -12.53
CA ASN A 288 15.04 19.49 -13.02
C ASN A 288 14.50 20.42 -11.91
N GLY A 289 14.22 19.89 -10.70
CA GLY A 289 13.59 20.64 -9.61
C GLY A 289 12.11 20.93 -9.89
N GLY A 290 11.55 21.83 -9.10
CA GLY A 290 10.15 22.26 -9.21
C GLY A 290 9.25 21.65 -8.12
N ASN A 291 7.95 21.88 -8.25
CA ASN A 291 6.94 21.34 -7.34
C ASN A 291 6.65 19.87 -7.66
N GLU A 292 6.88 18.98 -6.71
CA GLU A 292 6.64 17.54 -6.90
C GLU A 292 5.20 17.21 -7.31
N LEU A 293 4.21 17.95 -6.83
CA LEU A 293 2.80 17.77 -7.20
C LEU A 293 2.49 18.15 -8.67
N GLU A 294 3.46 18.65 -9.42
CA GLU A 294 3.37 18.90 -10.86
C GLU A 294 4.06 17.79 -11.69
N TRP A 295 4.92 16.98 -11.07
CA TRP A 295 5.60 15.89 -11.76
C TRP A 295 4.63 14.75 -12.10
N LYS A 296 4.59 14.39 -13.36
CA LYS A 296 3.63 13.43 -13.89
C LYS A 296 4.28 12.09 -14.17
N THR A 297 3.59 11.04 -13.77
CA THR A 297 3.85 9.66 -14.21
C THR A 297 2.54 9.11 -14.76
N GLU A 298 2.55 8.61 -15.98
CA GLU A 298 1.43 7.86 -16.53
C GLU A 298 1.56 6.39 -16.17
N ILE A 299 0.49 5.80 -15.67
CA ILE A 299 0.43 4.40 -15.32
C ILE A 299 -0.68 3.73 -16.13
N ILE A 300 -0.38 2.55 -16.67
CA ILE A 300 -1.38 1.69 -17.31
C ILE A 300 -1.24 0.27 -16.79
N ILE A 301 -2.34 -0.34 -16.37
CA ILE A 301 -2.40 -1.76 -15.99
C ILE A 301 -3.18 -2.49 -17.08
N PRO A 302 -2.59 -3.50 -17.74
CA PRO A 302 -3.23 -4.23 -18.82
C PRO A 302 -4.53 -4.91 -18.39
N PHE A 303 -5.53 -4.92 -19.27
CA PHE A 303 -6.69 -5.78 -19.07
C PHE A 303 -6.28 -7.25 -19.17
N ALA A 304 -6.84 -8.09 -18.27
CA ALA A 304 -6.62 -9.53 -18.31
C ALA A 304 -7.12 -10.09 -19.65
N LYS A 305 -6.34 -10.99 -20.24
CA LYS A 305 -6.75 -11.72 -21.44
C LYS A 305 -7.95 -12.60 -21.10
N LYS A 306 -8.95 -12.60 -21.98
CA LYS A 306 -10.11 -13.49 -21.87
C LYS A 306 -9.72 -14.93 -22.12
#